data_0e15266dc365d22aac9a919540c8e537
#
_entry.id   0e15266dc365d22aac9a919540c8e537
#
_cell.length_a   1.000
_cell.length_b   1.000
_cell.length_c   1.000
_cell.angle_alpha   90.00
_cell.angle_beta   90.00
_cell.angle_gamma   90.00
#
_symmetry.space_group_name_H-M   'P 1'
#
loop_
_entity.id
_entity.type
_entity.pdbx_description
1 polymer ?
#
loop_
_entity_poly.entity_id
_entity_poly.type
_entity_poly.pdbx_seq_one_letter_code
_entity_poly.pdbx_strand_id
1 'polypeptide(L)'
;KISELLAIIIRHGSKEKTALEVSEDLLNRFSGNLNRIARATVRELTCHGIGQAKAAQLIAAFELGKRLSSFSESEKPSINSPEDAARLLMSEMRYYKKEVFKVLLLDTKNRLIKIETISSGILDASLVHPREVFYSAIQEMASSLILVHNHPSGNISPSAQDIEITKNMLQAGKIMNIEVVDHIIIGDGRFLSLKEKKFI
;
A
#
# COMPACT_ATOMS: atom_id res chain seq x y z
N LYS A 1 25.80 13.41 4.11
CA LYS A 1 25.95 14.20 2.86
C LYS A 1 25.72 13.31 1.64
N ILE A 2 25.45 13.91 0.47
CA ILE A 2 25.26 13.15 -0.78
C ILE A 2 26.52 12.38 -1.16
N SER A 3 27.70 12.98 -0.98
CA SER A 3 28.99 12.34 -1.22
C SER A 3 29.18 11.06 -0.39
N GLU A 4 28.71 11.04 0.85
CA GLU A 4 28.79 9.88 1.74
C GLU A 4 27.90 8.72 1.25
N LEU A 5 26.68 9.03 0.78
CA LEU A 5 25.78 8.02 0.20
C LEU A 5 26.36 7.42 -1.09
N LEU A 6 26.93 8.25 -1.96
CA LEU A 6 27.61 7.78 -3.16
C LEU A 6 28.84 6.93 -2.80
N ALA A 7 29.62 7.33 -1.79
CA ALA A 7 30.77 6.57 -1.31
C ALA A 7 30.40 5.18 -0.79
N ILE A 8 29.25 5.05 -0.10
CA ILE A 8 28.71 3.75 0.34
C ILE A 8 28.39 2.85 -0.86
N ILE A 9 27.77 3.41 -1.91
CA ILE A 9 27.44 2.66 -3.13
C ILE A 9 28.71 2.25 -3.89
N ILE A 10 29.68 3.14 -4.01
CA ILE A 10 30.98 2.90 -4.69
C ILE A 10 31.86 1.91 -3.91
N ARG A 11 31.72 1.83 -2.58
CA ARG A 11 32.38 0.93 -1.62
C ARG A 11 33.89 1.18 -1.47
N HIS A 12 34.63 1.24 -2.55
CA HIS A 12 36.10 1.40 -2.56
C HIS A 12 36.50 2.55 -3.50
N GLY A 13 37.51 3.28 -3.12
CA GLY A 13 38.10 4.30 -3.96
C GLY A 13 38.99 3.74 -5.09
N SER A 14 40.03 4.48 -5.41
CA SER A 14 41.16 4.06 -6.27
C SER A 14 42.42 3.79 -5.42
N LYS A 15 43.53 3.53 -6.07
CA LYS A 15 44.84 3.46 -5.37
C LYS A 15 45.26 4.79 -4.74
N GLU A 16 44.75 5.90 -5.25
CA GLU A 16 45.18 7.26 -4.88
C GLU A 16 44.12 8.04 -4.10
N LYS A 17 42.84 7.63 -4.18
CA LYS A 17 41.71 8.35 -3.59
C LYS A 17 40.76 7.40 -2.83
N THR A 18 40.27 7.86 -1.70
CA THR A 18 39.20 7.19 -0.93
C THR A 18 37.87 7.16 -1.72
N ALA A 19 36.94 6.34 -1.31
CA ALA A 19 35.61 6.32 -1.92
C ALA A 19 34.85 7.66 -1.78
N LEU A 20 35.12 8.40 -0.68
CA LEU A 20 34.52 9.70 -0.45
C LEU A 20 35.07 10.75 -1.43
N GLU A 21 36.39 10.82 -1.59
CA GLU A 21 37.04 11.73 -2.54
C GLU A 21 36.63 11.44 -3.99
N VAL A 22 36.53 10.16 -4.38
CA VAL A 22 35.99 9.76 -5.70
C VAL A 22 34.55 10.22 -5.89
N SER A 23 33.74 10.18 -4.82
CA SER A 23 32.32 10.62 -4.86
C SER A 23 32.21 12.14 -4.96
N GLU A 24 33.10 12.88 -4.29
CA GLU A 24 33.18 14.34 -4.38
C GLU A 24 33.63 14.78 -5.77
N ASP A 25 34.64 14.13 -6.36
CA ASP A 25 35.08 14.38 -7.74
C ASP A 25 33.93 14.12 -8.74
N LEU A 26 33.16 13.03 -8.56
CA LEU A 26 31.99 12.74 -9.37
C LEU A 26 30.95 13.86 -9.27
N LEU A 27 30.61 14.28 -8.06
CA LEU A 27 29.66 15.38 -7.84
C LEU A 27 30.16 16.69 -8.48
N ASN A 28 31.40 17.04 -8.31
CA ASN A 28 32.02 18.24 -8.90
C ASN A 28 31.94 18.20 -10.44
N ARG A 29 32.27 17.06 -11.05
CA ARG A 29 32.19 16.86 -12.51
C ARG A 29 30.78 17.11 -13.07
N PHE A 30 29.74 16.81 -12.30
CA PHE A 30 28.36 17.05 -12.67
C PHE A 30 27.77 18.30 -11.99
N SER A 31 28.62 19.21 -11.49
CA SER A 31 28.24 20.47 -10.84
C SER A 31 27.28 20.29 -9.65
N GLY A 32 27.44 19.20 -8.88
CA GLY A 32 26.63 18.87 -7.73
C GLY A 32 25.20 18.38 -8.09
N ASN A 33 24.86 18.23 -9.37
CA ASN A 33 23.51 17.92 -9.83
C ASN A 33 23.28 16.41 -9.92
N LEU A 34 22.60 15.83 -8.92
CA LEU A 34 22.23 14.43 -8.85
C LEU A 34 21.37 13.95 -10.03
N ASN A 35 20.48 14.80 -10.54
CA ASN A 35 19.66 14.43 -11.70
C ASN A 35 20.49 14.22 -12.96
N ARG A 36 21.58 14.98 -13.11
CA ARG A 36 22.51 14.77 -14.23
C ARG A 36 23.29 13.47 -14.08
N ILE A 37 23.71 13.14 -12.87
CA ILE A 37 24.36 11.85 -12.57
C ILE A 37 23.40 10.68 -12.84
N ALA A 38 22.14 10.79 -12.38
CA ALA A 38 21.12 9.76 -12.56
C ALA A 38 20.73 9.49 -14.01
N ARG A 39 20.92 10.48 -14.91
CA ARG A 39 20.64 10.36 -16.35
C ARG A 39 21.87 10.02 -17.18
N ALA A 40 23.05 10.00 -16.56
CA ALA A 40 24.30 9.74 -17.26
C ALA A 40 24.41 8.26 -17.66
N THR A 41 25.03 8.00 -18.78
CA THR A 41 25.37 6.66 -19.25
C THR A 41 26.54 6.06 -18.45
N VAL A 42 26.70 4.73 -18.49
CA VAL A 42 27.88 4.05 -17.90
C VAL A 42 29.18 4.70 -18.37
N ARG A 43 29.28 5.04 -19.67
CA ARG A 43 30.46 5.66 -20.26
C ARG A 43 30.74 7.05 -19.68
N GLU A 44 29.71 7.85 -19.48
CA GLU A 44 29.83 9.20 -18.90
C GLU A 44 30.21 9.16 -17.42
N LEU A 45 29.74 8.16 -16.65
CA LEU A 45 30.10 7.99 -15.25
C LEU A 45 31.50 7.40 -15.07
N THR A 46 32.05 6.67 -16.05
CA THR A 46 33.35 6.06 -15.96
C THR A 46 34.44 7.14 -15.92
N CYS A 47 35.25 7.11 -14.87
CA CYS A 47 36.38 8.01 -14.64
C CYS A 47 37.39 7.37 -13.68
N HIS A 48 38.46 8.10 -13.31
CA HIS A 48 39.41 7.60 -12.34
C HIS A 48 38.71 7.24 -11.00
N GLY A 49 38.86 6.00 -10.56
CA GLY A 49 38.19 5.45 -9.38
C GLY A 49 36.77 4.86 -9.61
N ILE A 50 36.16 5.16 -10.76
CA ILE A 50 34.83 4.60 -11.15
C ILE A 50 34.98 3.86 -12.48
N GLY A 51 35.15 2.54 -12.41
CA GLY A 51 35.11 1.65 -13.57
C GLY A 51 33.65 1.30 -13.95
N GLN A 52 33.48 0.51 -15.01
CA GLN A 52 32.17 0.12 -15.53
C GLN A 52 31.25 -0.52 -14.48
N ALA A 53 31.79 -1.37 -13.60
CA ALA A 53 31.02 -2.04 -12.54
C ALA A 53 30.43 -1.02 -11.54
N LYS A 54 31.24 -0.07 -11.07
CA LYS A 54 30.80 0.98 -10.14
C LYS A 54 29.81 1.95 -10.80
N ALA A 55 30.02 2.29 -12.06
CA ALA A 55 29.10 3.10 -12.84
C ALA A 55 27.74 2.40 -12.99
N ALA A 56 27.72 1.11 -13.26
CA ALA A 56 26.49 0.30 -13.31
C ALA A 56 25.77 0.23 -11.95
N GLN A 57 26.53 0.09 -10.85
CA GLN A 57 25.95 0.13 -9.49
C GLN A 57 25.28 1.47 -9.18
N LEU A 58 25.89 2.59 -9.56
CA LEU A 58 25.30 3.92 -9.40
C LEU A 58 23.99 4.05 -10.20
N ILE A 59 24.00 3.65 -11.47
CA ILE A 59 22.82 3.69 -12.32
C ILE A 59 21.70 2.82 -11.74
N ALA A 60 22.02 1.60 -11.28
CA ALA A 60 21.04 0.71 -10.66
C ALA A 60 20.44 1.32 -9.39
N ALA A 61 21.25 1.96 -8.54
CA ALA A 61 20.77 2.64 -7.34
C ALA A 61 19.83 3.82 -7.67
N PHE A 62 20.16 4.63 -8.66
CA PHE A 62 19.29 5.71 -9.13
C PHE A 62 18.00 5.20 -9.79
N GLU A 63 18.06 4.12 -10.56
CA GLU A 63 16.87 3.52 -11.16
C GLU A 63 15.94 2.93 -10.09
N LEU A 64 16.48 2.29 -9.06
CA LEU A 64 15.69 1.84 -7.90
C LEU A 64 15.04 3.01 -7.19
N GLY A 65 15.76 4.09 -6.93
CA GLY A 65 15.23 5.32 -6.34
C GLY A 65 14.13 5.95 -7.20
N LYS A 66 14.29 5.95 -8.51
CA LYS A 66 13.29 6.44 -9.47
C LYS A 66 12.03 5.55 -9.46
N ARG A 67 12.19 4.24 -9.48
CA ARG A 67 11.05 3.32 -9.36
C ARG A 67 10.34 3.48 -8.02
N LEU A 68 11.07 3.60 -6.93
CA LEU A 68 10.49 3.86 -5.61
C LEU A 68 9.69 5.16 -5.58
N SER A 69 10.19 6.23 -6.21
CA SER A 69 9.45 7.50 -6.32
C SER A 69 8.27 7.44 -7.28
N SER A 70 8.29 6.55 -8.28
CA SER A 70 7.14 6.31 -9.16
C SER A 70 6.08 5.37 -8.56
N PHE A 71 6.43 4.60 -7.51
CA PHE A 71 5.45 3.99 -6.58
C PHE A 71 4.84 5.04 -5.64
N SER A 72 4.57 6.24 -6.17
CA SER A 72 4.06 7.32 -5.36
C SER A 72 2.59 7.06 -4.96
N GLU A 73 2.20 7.64 -3.83
CA GLU A 73 0.84 7.63 -3.25
C GLU A 73 -0.29 8.06 -4.23
N SER A 74 0.06 8.58 -5.42
CA SER A 74 -0.91 9.04 -6.43
C SER A 74 -1.63 7.90 -7.16
N GLU A 75 -1.17 6.65 -7.03
CA GLU A 75 -1.83 5.47 -7.65
C GLU A 75 -2.72 4.68 -6.68
N LYS A 76 -2.78 5.07 -5.40
CA LYS A 76 -3.71 4.44 -4.47
C LYS A 76 -5.14 4.83 -4.84
N PRO A 77 -6.03 3.87 -5.17
CA PRO A 77 -7.40 4.20 -5.52
C PRO A 77 -8.09 4.92 -4.38
N SER A 78 -8.82 5.99 -4.70
CA SER A 78 -9.68 6.69 -3.75
C SER A 78 -11.04 6.02 -3.72
N ILE A 79 -11.55 5.75 -2.53
CA ILE A 79 -12.82 5.07 -2.31
C ILE A 79 -13.81 6.13 -1.80
N ASN A 80 -14.59 6.69 -2.73
CA ASN A 80 -15.53 7.76 -2.43
C ASN A 80 -16.98 7.32 -2.45
N SER A 81 -17.23 6.10 -2.91
CA SER A 81 -18.57 5.51 -3.00
C SER A 81 -18.54 4.01 -2.67
N PRO A 82 -19.68 3.41 -2.29
CA PRO A 82 -19.78 1.96 -2.13
C PRO A 82 -19.44 1.18 -3.40
N GLU A 83 -19.71 1.77 -4.58
CA GLU A 83 -19.36 1.21 -5.89
C GLU A 83 -17.86 1.07 -6.08
N ASP A 84 -17.07 2.04 -5.59
CA ASP A 84 -15.61 2.01 -5.72
C ASP A 84 -15.04 0.84 -4.91
N ALA A 85 -15.52 0.66 -3.67
CA ALA A 85 -15.14 -0.47 -2.82
C ALA A 85 -15.55 -1.81 -3.44
N ALA A 86 -16.80 -1.89 -3.92
CA ALA A 86 -17.31 -3.10 -4.57
C ALA A 86 -16.53 -3.42 -5.86
N ARG A 87 -16.27 -2.45 -6.73
CA ARG A 87 -15.53 -2.62 -7.98
C ARG A 87 -14.11 -3.15 -7.75
N LEU A 88 -13.47 -2.66 -6.71
CA LEU A 88 -12.11 -3.06 -6.36
C LEU A 88 -12.00 -4.56 -6.03
N LEU A 89 -13.02 -5.12 -5.38
CA LEU A 89 -13.01 -6.50 -4.87
C LEU A 89 -13.89 -7.47 -5.68
N MET A 90 -14.79 -6.96 -6.51
CA MET A 90 -15.77 -7.77 -7.25
C MET A 90 -15.12 -8.85 -8.11
N SER A 91 -14.06 -8.52 -8.86
CA SER A 91 -13.40 -9.45 -9.77
C SER A 91 -12.79 -10.66 -9.07
N GLU A 92 -12.45 -10.51 -7.79
CA GLU A 92 -11.87 -11.55 -6.96
C GLU A 92 -12.96 -12.27 -6.14
N MET A 93 -13.71 -11.50 -5.35
CA MET A 93 -14.60 -12.06 -4.31
C MET A 93 -15.86 -12.76 -4.86
N ARG A 94 -16.33 -12.40 -6.07
CA ARG A 94 -17.48 -13.06 -6.69
C ARG A 94 -17.27 -14.55 -6.97
N TYR A 95 -16.03 -15.00 -7.09
CA TYR A 95 -15.68 -16.39 -7.39
C TYR A 95 -15.32 -17.22 -6.15
N TYR A 96 -15.32 -16.62 -4.97
CA TYR A 96 -14.99 -17.35 -3.76
C TYR A 96 -16.10 -18.33 -3.40
N LYS A 97 -15.70 -19.58 -3.19
CA LYS A 97 -16.61 -20.67 -2.79
C LYS A 97 -16.92 -20.68 -1.29
N LYS A 98 -16.21 -19.86 -0.53
CA LYS A 98 -16.38 -19.69 0.92
C LYS A 98 -16.61 -18.21 1.19
N GLU A 99 -17.24 -17.90 2.30
CA GLU A 99 -17.33 -16.53 2.81
C GLU A 99 -15.94 -16.05 3.24
N VAL A 100 -15.57 -14.89 2.77
CA VAL A 100 -14.31 -14.23 3.11
C VAL A 100 -14.64 -12.82 3.58
N PHE A 101 -14.11 -12.46 4.73
CA PHE A 101 -14.26 -11.13 5.30
C PHE A 101 -12.97 -10.34 5.12
N LYS A 102 -13.07 -9.21 4.42
CA LYS A 102 -11.97 -8.29 4.16
C LYS A 102 -12.26 -6.92 4.74
N VAL A 103 -11.20 -6.16 4.95
CA VAL A 103 -11.27 -4.77 5.39
C VAL A 103 -10.41 -3.92 4.46
N LEU A 104 -10.98 -2.81 3.97
CA LEU A 104 -10.23 -1.78 3.26
C LEU A 104 -9.85 -0.71 4.29
N LEU A 105 -8.57 -0.47 4.45
CA LEU A 105 -8.02 0.56 5.33
C LEU A 105 -7.78 1.83 4.52
N LEU A 106 -8.30 2.95 4.99
CA LEU A 106 -8.28 4.22 4.28
C LEU A 106 -7.54 5.31 5.07
N ASP A 107 -6.90 6.21 4.35
CA ASP A 107 -6.31 7.42 4.92
C ASP A 107 -7.36 8.55 5.05
N THR A 108 -6.93 9.72 5.57
CA THR A 108 -7.78 10.89 5.75
C THR A 108 -8.35 11.49 4.47
N LYS A 109 -7.87 11.04 3.29
CA LYS A 109 -8.37 11.46 1.97
C LYS A 109 -9.14 10.32 1.27
N ASN A 110 -9.60 9.33 2.02
CA ASN A 110 -10.25 8.11 1.52
C ASN A 110 -9.43 7.32 0.51
N ARG A 111 -8.10 7.42 0.52
CA ARG A 111 -7.23 6.63 -0.35
C ARG A 111 -6.94 5.30 0.32
N LEU A 112 -6.97 4.24 -0.46
CA LEU A 112 -6.70 2.90 0.02
C LEU A 112 -5.26 2.75 0.52
N ILE A 113 -5.09 2.43 1.79
CA ILE A 113 -3.80 2.08 2.37
C ILE A 113 -3.49 0.62 2.12
N LYS A 114 -4.45 -0.26 2.50
CA LYS A 114 -4.28 -1.73 2.47
C LYS A 114 -5.63 -2.43 2.39
N ILE A 115 -5.64 -3.62 1.81
CA ILE A 115 -6.73 -4.58 1.91
C ILE A 115 -6.25 -5.72 2.82
N GLU A 116 -6.98 -5.99 3.90
CA GLU A 116 -6.66 -7.06 4.84
C GLU A 116 -7.75 -8.13 4.79
N THR A 117 -7.34 -9.41 4.77
CA THR A 117 -8.28 -10.54 4.92
C THR A 117 -8.33 -10.94 6.38
N ILE A 118 -9.47 -10.76 7.02
CA ILE A 118 -9.67 -11.03 8.45
C ILE A 118 -10.07 -12.48 8.69
N SER A 119 -10.96 -13.01 7.85
CA SER A 119 -11.40 -14.40 7.99
C SER A 119 -11.71 -15.03 6.63
N SER A 120 -11.56 -16.36 6.55
CA SER A 120 -11.92 -17.15 5.36
C SER A 120 -12.50 -18.48 5.81
N GLY A 121 -13.77 -18.73 5.51
CA GLY A 121 -14.50 -19.95 5.88
C GLY A 121 -15.96 -19.66 6.19
N ILE A 122 -16.45 -20.10 7.32
CA ILE A 122 -17.79 -19.76 7.84
C ILE A 122 -17.66 -18.39 8.52
N LEU A 123 -18.53 -17.45 8.16
CA LEU A 123 -18.61 -16.15 8.84
C LEU A 123 -19.29 -16.42 10.20
N ASP A 124 -18.49 -16.63 11.22
CA ASP A 124 -18.96 -16.71 12.60
C ASP A 124 -18.55 -15.42 13.33
N ALA A 125 -19.44 -14.84 14.11
CA ALA A 125 -19.19 -13.65 14.91
C ALA A 125 -18.00 -13.85 15.88
N SER A 126 -17.65 -15.09 16.19
CA SER A 126 -16.45 -15.44 16.95
C SER A 126 -15.15 -15.32 16.16
N LEU A 127 -15.20 -15.34 14.82
CA LEU A 127 -14.04 -15.27 13.93
C LEU A 127 -13.75 -13.86 13.42
N VAL A 128 -14.75 -12.98 13.36
CA VAL A 128 -14.58 -11.56 12.97
C VAL A 128 -14.63 -10.70 14.23
N HIS A 129 -13.56 -10.75 15.00
CA HIS A 129 -13.48 -9.99 16.25
C HIS A 129 -12.95 -8.55 15.98
N PRO A 130 -13.51 -7.51 16.61
CA PRO A 130 -12.99 -6.14 16.49
C PRO A 130 -11.48 -6.04 16.70
N ARG A 131 -10.93 -6.82 17.61
CA ARG A 131 -9.48 -6.89 17.85
C ARG A 131 -8.67 -7.14 16.59
N GLU A 132 -9.09 -8.07 15.73
CA GLU A 132 -8.37 -8.43 14.50
C GLU A 132 -8.47 -7.31 13.45
N VAL A 133 -9.67 -6.73 13.29
CA VAL A 133 -9.93 -5.63 12.36
C VAL A 133 -9.15 -4.38 12.75
N PHE A 134 -9.27 -3.93 14.00
CA PHE A 134 -8.64 -2.70 14.45
C PHE A 134 -7.14 -2.83 14.71
N TYR A 135 -6.62 -4.02 14.97
CA TYR A 135 -5.18 -4.25 15.04
C TYR A 135 -4.50 -3.83 13.73
N SER A 136 -5.00 -4.31 12.59
CA SER A 136 -4.46 -3.93 11.28
C SER A 136 -4.64 -2.43 11.00
N ALA A 137 -5.80 -1.87 11.35
CA ALA A 137 -6.09 -0.45 11.17
C ALA A 137 -5.13 0.46 11.97
N ILE A 138 -4.80 0.08 13.21
CA ILE A 138 -3.85 0.80 14.05
C ILE A 138 -2.43 0.69 13.50
N GLN A 139 -2.00 -0.51 13.10
CA GLN A 139 -0.66 -0.71 12.54
C GLN A 139 -0.42 0.12 11.28
N GLU A 140 -1.42 0.23 10.42
CA GLU A 140 -1.35 0.98 9.16
C GLU A 140 -1.73 2.46 9.34
N MET A 141 -1.99 2.91 10.59
CA MET A 141 -2.40 4.28 10.91
C MET A 141 -3.62 4.75 10.07
N ALA A 142 -4.56 3.82 9.84
CA ALA A 142 -5.78 4.11 9.07
C ALA A 142 -6.67 5.10 9.82
N SER A 143 -7.26 6.05 9.10
CA SER A 143 -8.23 6.99 9.65
C SER A 143 -9.65 6.43 9.65
N SER A 144 -9.94 5.56 8.68
CA SER A 144 -11.23 4.91 8.51
C SER A 144 -11.08 3.55 7.83
N LEU A 145 -12.16 2.77 7.85
CA LEU A 145 -12.19 1.46 7.20
C LEU A 145 -13.56 1.16 6.60
N ILE A 146 -13.57 0.28 5.59
CA ILE A 146 -14.79 -0.30 5.01
C ILE A 146 -14.71 -1.82 5.19
N LEU A 147 -15.78 -2.39 5.72
CA LEU A 147 -15.95 -3.84 5.85
C LEU A 147 -16.48 -4.39 4.53
N VAL A 148 -15.97 -5.53 4.08
CA VAL A 148 -16.43 -6.18 2.86
C VAL A 148 -16.46 -7.69 3.07
N HIS A 149 -17.57 -8.35 2.73
CA HIS A 149 -17.61 -9.80 2.66
C HIS A 149 -18.41 -10.27 1.44
N ASN A 150 -18.21 -11.51 1.04
CA ASN A 150 -18.96 -12.11 -0.05
C ASN A 150 -19.94 -13.17 0.45
N HIS A 151 -21.04 -13.30 -0.24
CA HIS A 151 -21.94 -14.43 -0.12
C HIS A 151 -21.76 -15.39 -1.31
N PRO A 152 -21.23 -16.61 -1.12
CA PRO A 152 -21.06 -17.59 -2.19
C PRO A 152 -22.36 -17.97 -2.90
N SER A 153 -23.50 -17.81 -2.22
CA SER A 153 -24.84 -18.02 -2.80
C SER A 153 -25.23 -17.00 -3.86
N GLY A 154 -24.48 -15.87 -3.96
CA GLY A 154 -24.83 -14.73 -4.80
C GLY A 154 -25.95 -13.84 -4.26
N ASN A 155 -26.61 -14.20 -3.15
CA ASN A 155 -27.60 -13.36 -2.48
C ASN A 155 -26.89 -12.26 -1.68
N ILE A 156 -27.23 -10.99 -1.94
CA ILE A 156 -26.63 -9.83 -1.27
C ILE A 156 -27.42 -9.33 -0.06
N SER A 157 -28.51 -10.02 0.32
CA SER A 157 -29.29 -9.64 1.50
C SER A 157 -28.50 -9.91 2.78
N PRO A 158 -28.36 -8.93 3.69
CA PRO A 158 -27.62 -9.13 4.92
C PRO A 158 -28.33 -10.12 5.84
N SER A 159 -27.59 -10.99 6.48
CA SER A 159 -28.07 -11.84 7.57
C SER A 159 -28.17 -11.04 8.88
N ALA A 160 -28.82 -11.59 9.88
CA ALA A 160 -28.85 -11.00 11.22
C ALA A 160 -27.43 -10.90 11.82
N GLN A 161 -26.58 -11.87 11.50
CA GLN A 161 -25.21 -11.93 11.95
C GLN A 161 -24.34 -10.82 11.30
N ASP A 162 -24.53 -10.54 10.02
CA ASP A 162 -23.83 -9.45 9.34
C ASP A 162 -24.13 -8.09 9.98
N ILE A 163 -25.40 -7.88 10.34
CA ILE A 163 -25.84 -6.66 11.01
C ILE A 163 -25.25 -6.57 12.41
N GLU A 164 -25.20 -7.66 13.16
CA GLU A 164 -24.63 -7.72 14.51
C GLU A 164 -23.13 -7.45 14.48
N ILE A 165 -22.38 -8.12 13.60
CA ILE A 165 -20.94 -7.89 13.41
C ILE A 165 -20.70 -6.41 13.08
N THR A 166 -21.50 -5.85 12.16
CA THR A 166 -21.33 -4.45 11.77
C THR A 166 -21.56 -3.49 12.94
N LYS A 167 -22.62 -3.72 13.74
CA LYS A 167 -22.88 -2.90 14.92
C LYS A 167 -21.73 -2.96 15.94
N ASN A 168 -21.17 -4.15 16.16
CA ASN A 168 -20.01 -4.31 17.04
C ASN A 168 -18.79 -3.57 16.52
N MET A 169 -18.55 -3.59 15.19
CA MET A 169 -17.46 -2.84 14.57
C MET A 169 -17.67 -1.33 14.67
N LEU A 170 -18.88 -0.84 14.45
CA LEU A 170 -19.23 0.57 14.61
C LEU A 170 -18.98 1.07 16.06
N GLN A 171 -19.35 0.28 17.06
CA GLN A 171 -19.10 0.62 18.45
C GLN A 171 -17.61 0.64 18.78
N ALA A 172 -16.85 -0.36 18.33
CA ALA A 172 -15.41 -0.42 18.51
C ALA A 172 -14.71 0.75 17.79
N GLY A 173 -15.13 1.08 16.57
CA GLY A 173 -14.60 2.19 15.79
C GLY A 173 -14.77 3.54 16.50
N LYS A 174 -15.92 3.78 17.13
CA LYS A 174 -16.17 4.99 17.94
C LYS A 174 -15.19 5.08 19.12
N ILE A 175 -14.91 3.97 19.80
CA ILE A 175 -13.98 3.96 20.94
C ILE A 175 -12.54 4.21 20.46
N MET A 176 -12.15 3.61 19.32
CA MET A 176 -10.81 3.71 18.75
C MET A 176 -10.57 5.01 17.98
N ASN A 177 -11.62 5.81 17.74
CA ASN A 177 -11.60 6.98 16.85
C ASN A 177 -11.13 6.63 15.42
N ILE A 178 -11.54 5.44 14.93
CA ILE A 178 -11.33 4.95 13.57
C ILE A 178 -12.71 4.70 12.97
N GLU A 179 -13.11 5.49 11.98
CA GLU A 179 -14.47 5.41 11.44
C GLU A 179 -14.68 4.13 10.64
N VAL A 180 -15.77 3.40 10.91
CA VAL A 180 -16.29 2.36 10.03
C VAL A 180 -17.25 3.02 9.06
N VAL A 181 -16.78 3.27 7.84
CA VAL A 181 -17.51 4.08 6.84
C VAL A 181 -18.73 3.36 6.30
N ASP A 182 -18.58 2.05 5.99
CA ASP A 182 -19.63 1.22 5.42
C ASP A 182 -19.34 -0.28 5.62
N HIS A 183 -20.33 -1.11 5.31
CA HIS A 183 -20.18 -2.56 5.15
C HIS A 183 -20.81 -3.00 3.82
N ILE A 184 -19.99 -3.58 2.94
CA ILE A 184 -20.35 -3.98 1.59
C ILE A 184 -20.49 -5.52 1.53
N ILE A 185 -21.63 -5.99 1.03
CA ILE A 185 -21.83 -7.41 0.74
C ILE A 185 -21.70 -7.63 -0.76
N ILE A 186 -20.82 -8.55 -1.17
CA ILE A 186 -20.59 -8.90 -2.57
C ILE A 186 -21.26 -10.23 -2.90
N GLY A 187 -22.08 -10.22 -3.93
CA GLY A 187 -22.66 -11.42 -4.54
C GLY A 187 -22.11 -11.67 -5.95
N ASP A 188 -22.85 -12.39 -6.77
CA ASP A 188 -22.47 -12.65 -8.17
C ASP A 188 -22.73 -11.43 -9.06
N GLY A 189 -21.74 -10.58 -9.21
CA GLY A 189 -21.80 -9.37 -10.03
C GLY A 189 -22.69 -8.25 -9.46
N ARG A 190 -23.15 -8.40 -8.21
CA ARG A 190 -23.98 -7.43 -7.48
C ARG A 190 -23.37 -7.17 -6.12
N PHE A 191 -23.69 -6.03 -5.54
CA PHE A 191 -23.29 -5.69 -4.18
C PHE A 191 -24.43 -4.95 -3.44
N LEU A 192 -24.28 -4.84 -2.13
CA LEU A 192 -25.17 -4.08 -1.27
C LEU A 192 -24.33 -3.33 -0.23
N SER A 193 -24.61 -2.04 -0.06
CA SER A 193 -24.11 -1.23 1.05
C SER A 193 -25.12 -1.24 2.19
N LEU A 194 -24.69 -1.60 3.39
CA LEU A 194 -25.55 -1.59 4.57
C LEU A 194 -25.94 -0.15 4.96
N LYS A 195 -25.01 0.80 4.78
CA LYS A 195 -25.26 2.22 5.07
C LYS A 195 -26.31 2.82 4.13
N GLU A 196 -26.19 2.60 2.81
CA GLU A 196 -27.19 3.10 1.85
C GLU A 196 -28.56 2.50 2.06
N LYS A 197 -28.62 1.25 2.47
CA LYS A 197 -29.89 0.55 2.79
C LYS A 197 -30.41 0.84 4.20
N LYS A 198 -29.71 1.70 4.97
CA LYS A 198 -30.09 2.12 6.33
C LYS A 198 -30.20 0.96 7.33
N PHE A 199 -29.36 -0.04 7.18
CA PHE A 199 -29.20 -1.09 8.19
C PHE A 199 -28.30 -0.66 9.34
N ILE A 200 -27.46 0.38 9.09
CA ILE A 200 -26.50 0.97 10.03
C ILE A 200 -26.50 2.51 9.89
#